data_ba986ac65b1f4a0ddfd147984c839f40
#
_entry.id   ba986ac65b1f4a0ddfd147984c839f40
#
_cell.length_a   1.000
_cell.length_b   1.000
_cell.length_c   1.000
_cell.angle_alpha   90.00
_cell.angle_beta   90.00
_cell.angle_gamma   90.00
#
_symmetry.space_group_name_H-M   'P 1'
#
loop_
_entity.id
_entity.type
_entity.pdbx_description
1 polymer ?
#
loop_
_entity_poly.entity_id
_entity_poly.type
_entity_poly.pdbx_seq_one_letter_code
_entity_poly.pdbx_strand_id
1 'polypeptide(L)' 'MNAIAPGSVEFPGGFWANVKQNDPGLYGQVLGSIPAGRLGTPEEIADVAVFLCSPRAGWVTGECVAADGGQHHAMR' A
#
# COMPACT_ATOMS: atom_id res chain seq x y z
N MET A 1 -1.46 10.18 -17.82
CA MET A 1 -1.98 8.96 -17.18
C MET A 1 -0.97 8.41 -16.21
N ASN A 2 -1.41 8.08 -15.01
CA ASN A 2 -0.57 7.50 -13.96
C ASN A 2 -1.18 6.22 -13.42
N ALA A 3 -0.37 5.42 -12.75
CA ALA A 3 -0.82 4.20 -12.11
C ALA A 3 -0.37 4.21 -10.65
N ILE A 4 -1.08 3.45 -9.80
CA ILE A 4 -0.72 3.25 -8.41
C ILE A 4 -0.39 1.78 -8.20
N ALA A 5 0.74 1.50 -7.56
CA ALA A 5 1.10 0.16 -7.14
C ALA A 5 0.97 0.09 -5.63
N PRO A 6 -0.18 -0.35 -5.10
CA PRO A 6 -0.35 -0.48 -3.66
C PRO A 6 0.44 -1.65 -3.11
N GLY A 7 0.92 -1.51 -1.88
CA GLY A 7 1.52 -2.60 -1.16
C GLY A 7 0.46 -3.41 -0.41
N SER A 8 0.85 -3.97 0.72
CA SER A 8 -0.07 -4.76 1.55
C SER A 8 -1.04 -3.83 2.26
N VAL A 9 -2.34 -4.00 2.01
CA VAL A 9 -3.42 -3.18 2.55
C VAL A 9 -4.32 -4.04 3.42
N GLU A 10 -4.64 -3.55 4.60
CA GLU A 10 -5.49 -4.24 5.56
C GLU A 10 -6.81 -3.51 5.73
N PHE A 11 -7.92 -4.27 5.68
CA PHE A 11 -9.26 -3.73 5.98
C PHE A 11 -10.13 -4.88 6.49
N PRO A 12 -11.19 -4.58 7.28
CA PRO A 12 -12.06 -5.63 7.83
C PRO A 12 -12.65 -6.51 6.73
N GLY A 13 -12.50 -7.84 6.88
CA GLY A 13 -12.99 -8.80 5.89
C GLY A 13 -12.08 -8.97 4.68
N GLY A 14 -10.95 -8.28 4.61
CA GLY A 14 -10.02 -8.39 3.50
C GLY A 14 -9.04 -9.56 3.64
N PHE A 15 -8.18 -9.71 2.63
CA PHE A 15 -7.20 -10.80 2.59
C PHE A 15 -6.27 -10.79 3.82
N TRP A 16 -5.69 -9.64 4.15
CA TRP A 16 -4.74 -9.56 5.25
C TRP A 16 -5.39 -9.67 6.62
N ALA A 17 -6.65 -9.25 6.78
CA ALA A 17 -7.39 -9.50 8.00
C ALA A 17 -7.58 -11.00 8.23
N ASN A 18 -7.85 -11.74 7.15
CA ASN A 18 -7.97 -13.19 7.16
C ASN A 18 -6.63 -13.86 7.52
N VAL A 19 -5.54 -13.42 6.90
CA VAL A 19 -4.21 -13.94 7.17
C VAL A 19 -3.81 -13.70 8.62
N LYS A 20 -4.09 -12.52 9.16
CA LYS A 20 -3.80 -12.18 10.56
C LYS A 20 -4.47 -13.17 11.51
N GLN A 21 -5.68 -13.59 11.20
CA GLN A 21 -6.48 -14.49 12.03
C GLN A 21 -6.06 -15.96 11.85
N ASN A 22 -5.78 -16.38 10.61
CA ASN A 22 -5.56 -17.78 10.26
C ASN A 22 -4.07 -18.15 10.16
N ASP A 23 -3.21 -17.19 9.88
CA ASP A 23 -1.76 -17.41 9.77
C ASP A 23 -1.00 -16.20 10.31
N PRO A 24 -1.00 -16.01 11.64
CA PRO A 24 -0.32 -14.86 12.25
C PRO A 24 1.19 -14.83 12.00
N GLY A 25 1.81 -15.98 11.74
CA GLY A 25 3.24 -16.03 11.40
C GLY A 25 3.54 -15.34 10.10
N LEU A 26 2.75 -15.61 9.05
CA LEU A 26 2.90 -14.95 7.76
C LEU A 26 2.60 -13.46 7.89
N TYR A 27 1.53 -13.10 8.60
CA TYR A 27 1.19 -11.70 8.83
C TYR A 27 2.35 -10.94 9.48
N GLY A 28 2.95 -11.54 10.52
CA GLY A 28 4.09 -10.93 11.22
C GLY A 28 5.31 -10.77 10.33
N GLN A 29 5.60 -11.74 9.46
CA GLN A 29 6.71 -11.65 8.51
C GLN A 29 6.51 -10.49 7.53
N VAL A 30 5.33 -10.37 6.97
CA VAL A 30 5.02 -9.29 6.03
C VAL A 30 5.06 -7.94 6.75
N LEU A 31 4.46 -7.86 7.92
CA LEU A 31 4.47 -6.63 8.72
C LEU A 31 5.91 -6.17 9.01
N GLY A 32 6.79 -7.11 9.36
CA GLY A 32 8.19 -6.81 9.64
C GLY A 32 8.98 -6.36 8.41
N SER A 33 8.50 -6.67 7.20
CA SER A 33 9.17 -6.29 5.95
C SER A 33 8.79 -4.88 5.48
N ILE A 34 7.81 -4.24 6.12
CA ILE A 34 7.33 -2.92 5.71
C ILE A 34 8.02 -1.84 6.55
N PRO A 35 8.85 -0.97 5.96
CA PRO A 35 9.54 0.08 6.71
C PRO A 35 8.62 1.00 7.49
N ALA A 36 7.38 1.23 7.00
CA ALA A 36 6.41 2.05 7.72
C ALA A 36 5.94 1.41 9.03
N GLY A 37 6.17 0.11 9.24
CA GLY A 37 5.85 -0.59 10.47
C GLY A 37 4.40 -1.04 10.59
N ARG A 38 3.61 -0.91 9.51
CA ARG A 38 2.21 -1.34 9.47
C ARG A 38 1.76 -1.55 8.04
N LEU A 39 0.68 -2.29 7.87
CA LEU A 39 0.03 -2.39 6.58
C LEU A 39 -0.73 -1.08 6.29
N GLY A 40 -0.95 -0.81 5.00
CA GLY A 40 -1.70 0.35 4.59
C GLY A 40 -3.20 0.18 4.79
N THR A 41 -3.93 1.28 4.61
CA THR A 41 -5.40 1.27 4.64
C THR A 41 -5.95 1.64 3.27
N PRO A 42 -7.20 1.23 2.93
CA PRO A 42 -7.81 1.64 1.67
C PRO A 42 -7.87 3.16 1.52
N GLU A 43 -8.06 3.89 2.61
CA GLU A 43 -8.11 5.34 2.61
C GLU A 43 -6.78 5.95 2.17
N GLU A 44 -5.66 5.36 2.57
CA GLU A 44 -4.34 5.84 2.16
C GLU A 44 -4.11 5.68 0.67
N ILE A 45 -4.58 4.58 0.08
CA ILE A 45 -4.50 4.37 -1.36
C ILE A 45 -5.44 5.35 -2.08
N ALA A 46 -6.64 5.55 -1.53
CA ALA A 46 -7.60 6.50 -2.11
C ALA A 46 -7.05 7.94 -2.08
N ASP A 47 -6.35 8.33 -1.03
CA ASP A 47 -5.74 9.65 -0.93
C ASP A 47 -4.72 9.88 -2.05
N VAL A 48 -3.91 8.88 -2.37
CA VAL A 48 -2.96 8.95 -3.48
C VAL A 48 -3.71 9.09 -4.80
N ALA A 49 -4.78 8.31 -5.00
CA ALA A 49 -5.58 8.38 -6.21
C ALA A 49 -6.21 9.76 -6.41
N VAL A 50 -6.75 10.33 -5.33
CA VAL A 50 -7.35 11.68 -5.38
C VAL A 50 -6.30 12.71 -5.75
N PHE A 51 -5.10 12.64 -5.17
CA PHE A 51 -4.02 13.55 -5.50
C PHE A 51 -3.65 13.44 -6.98
N LEU A 52 -3.46 12.22 -7.50
CA LEU A 52 -3.06 12.01 -8.89
C LEU A 52 -4.12 12.47 -9.89
N CYS A 53 -5.39 12.48 -9.48
CA CYS A 53 -6.49 12.97 -10.32
C CYS A 53 -6.72 14.48 -10.16
N SER A 54 -5.99 15.14 -9.28
CA SER A 54 -6.17 16.56 -9.00
C SER A 54 -5.25 17.42 -9.85
N PRO A 55 -5.56 18.73 -10.02
CA PRO A 55 -4.66 19.67 -10.71
C PRO A 55 -3.29 19.79 -10.05
N ARG A 56 -3.18 19.45 -8.77
CA ARG A 56 -1.89 19.49 -8.04
C ARG A 56 -0.86 18.51 -8.58
N ALA A 57 -1.31 17.46 -9.29
CA ALA A 57 -0.42 16.48 -9.90
C ALA A 57 -0.18 16.78 -11.38
N GLY A 58 -0.29 18.04 -11.81
CA GLY A 58 -0.21 18.43 -13.21
C GLY A 58 1.14 18.14 -13.88
N TRP A 59 2.22 18.07 -13.10
CA TRP A 59 3.55 17.71 -13.61
C TRP A 59 3.85 16.21 -13.51
N VAL A 60 2.94 15.41 -12.94
CA VAL A 60 3.12 13.96 -12.80
C VAL A 60 2.37 13.29 -13.93
N THR A 61 3.09 12.62 -14.80
CA THR A 61 2.47 11.90 -15.92
C THR A 61 3.33 10.69 -16.29
N GLY A 62 2.68 9.61 -16.70
CA GLY A 62 3.36 8.40 -17.10
C GLY A 62 4.02 7.65 -15.94
N GLU A 63 3.66 7.96 -14.69
CA GLU A 63 4.29 7.38 -13.52
C GLU A 63 3.49 6.23 -12.92
N CYS A 64 4.21 5.28 -12.33
CA CYS A 64 3.63 4.27 -11.45
C CYS A 64 4.10 4.61 -10.03
N VAL A 65 3.17 5.07 -9.19
CA VAL A 65 3.48 5.50 -7.83
C VAL A 65 3.30 4.33 -6.88
N ALA A 66 4.37 3.97 -6.17
CA ALA A 66 4.32 2.92 -5.17
C ALA A 66 3.77 3.49 -3.86
N ALA A 67 2.59 3.03 -3.45
CA ALA A 67 1.94 3.44 -2.21
C ALA A 67 1.95 2.24 -1.26
N ASP A 68 3.12 1.94 -0.69
CA ASP A 68 3.38 0.67 -0.01
C ASP A 68 4.17 0.81 1.29
N GLY A 69 4.30 2.02 1.83
CA GLY A 69 5.08 2.23 3.05
C GLY A 69 6.55 1.86 2.92
N GLY A 70 7.08 1.79 1.71
CA GLY A 70 8.45 1.41 1.43
C GLY A 70 8.68 -0.09 1.27
N GLN A 71 7.61 -0.89 1.25
CA GLN A 71 7.69 -2.35 1.24
C GLN A 71 8.54 -2.89 0.08
N HIS A 72 8.35 -2.36 -1.13
CA HIS A 72 9.06 -2.87 -2.31
C HIS A 72 10.56 -2.57 -2.25
N HIS A 73 10.97 -1.48 -1.62
CA HIS A 73 12.39 -1.18 -1.43
C HIS A 73 13.04 -2.13 -0.43
N ALA A 74 12.30 -2.50 0.61
CA ALA A 74 12.79 -3.43 1.62
C ALA A 74 12.95 -4.86 1.09
N MET A 75 12.21 -5.21 0.04
CA MET A 75 12.22 -6.55 -0.55
C MET A 75 13.20 -6.70 -1.71
N ARG A 76 13.97 -5.69 -2.02
CA ARG A 76 14.99 -5.73 -3.07
C ARG A 76 16.26 -6.43 -2.59
#